data_68a5dd18ad3c3f80194ab99995f7aa72
#
_entry.id   68a5dd18ad3c3f80194ab99995f7aa72
#
_cell.length_a   1.000
_cell.length_b   1.000
_cell.length_c   1.000
_cell.angle_alpha   90.00
_cell.angle_beta   90.00
_cell.angle_gamma   90.00
#
_symmetry.space_group_name_H-M   'P 1'
#
loop_
_entity.id
_entity.type
_entity.pdbx_description
1 polymer ?
#
loop_
_entity_poly.entity_id
_entity_poly.type
_entity_poly.pdbx_seq_one_letter_code
_entity_poly.pdbx_strand_id
1 'polypeptide(L)' 'MLNDPEFGEVIIRRNSRSRSVSFSISTSGRLQATVPSFVSAPVVKKTLEKMRDQIRHKLKVKDP' A
#
# COMPACT_ATOMS: atom_id res chain seq x y z
N MET A 1 -7.98 -7.87 1.45
CA MET A 1 -7.22 -7.18 2.46
C MET A 1 -5.91 -7.87 2.74
N LEU A 2 -4.88 -7.09 3.04
CA LEU A 2 -3.57 -7.62 3.31
C LEU A 2 -3.16 -7.21 4.71
N ASN A 3 -2.61 -8.16 5.46
CA ASN A 3 -2.09 -7.86 6.79
C ASN A 3 -0.58 -7.87 6.75
N ASP A 4 0.02 -6.77 7.19
CA ASP A 4 1.46 -6.67 7.26
C ASP A 4 1.90 -6.58 8.71
N PRO A 5 2.93 -7.32 9.13
CA PRO A 5 3.36 -7.28 10.53
C PRO A 5 3.83 -5.91 10.99
N GLU A 6 4.28 -5.08 10.07
CA GLU A 6 4.75 -3.75 10.43
C GLU A 6 3.66 -2.69 10.30
N PHE A 7 2.87 -2.73 9.24
CA PHE A 7 1.88 -1.70 8.96
C PHE A 7 0.46 -2.08 9.38
N GLY A 8 0.24 -3.33 9.74
CA GLY A 8 -1.08 -3.80 10.10
C GLY A 8 -1.94 -4.04 8.89
N GLU A 9 -3.20 -3.69 9.00
CA GLU A 9 -4.15 -3.92 7.93
C GLU A 9 -3.90 -2.96 6.77
N VAL A 10 -3.72 -3.51 5.58
CA VAL A 10 -3.52 -2.72 4.36
C VAL A 10 -4.75 -2.86 3.49
N ILE A 11 -5.35 -1.74 3.14
CA ILE A 11 -6.53 -1.72 2.28
C ILE A 11 -6.08 -1.82 0.84
N ILE A 12 -6.61 -2.81 0.12
CA ILE A 12 -6.27 -2.98 -1.29
C ILE A 12 -7.44 -2.51 -2.14
N ARG A 13 -7.18 -1.57 -3.01
CA ARG A 13 -8.18 -1.06 -3.94
C ARG A 13 -7.76 -1.39 -5.36
N ARG A 14 -8.66 -1.99 -6.10
CA ARG A 14 -8.40 -2.31 -7.50
C ARG A 14 -8.96 -1.21 -8.38
N ASN A 15 -8.13 -0.78 -9.32
CA ASN A 15 -8.53 0.26 -10.24
C ASN A 15 -8.04 -0.10 -11.64
N SER A 16 -8.98 -0.31 -12.55
CA SER A 16 -8.64 -0.73 -13.90
C SER A 16 -7.88 0.34 -14.69
N ARG A 17 -7.91 1.57 -14.23
CA ARG A 17 -7.18 2.65 -14.88
C ARG A 17 -5.74 2.76 -14.39
N SER A 18 -5.43 2.12 -13.28
CA SER A 18 -4.07 2.14 -12.75
C SER A 18 -3.17 1.23 -13.57
N ARG A 19 -1.95 1.67 -13.82
CA ARG A 19 -0.97 0.88 -14.55
C ARG A 19 0.08 0.27 -13.65
N SER A 20 0.17 0.75 -12.43
CA SER A 20 1.14 0.23 -11.48
C SER A 20 0.58 0.27 -10.07
N VAL A 21 1.23 -0.45 -9.18
CA VAL A 21 0.85 -0.46 -7.78
C VAL A 21 1.34 0.82 -7.13
N SER A 22 0.47 1.47 -6.38
CA SER A 22 0.87 2.66 -5.63
C SER A 22 0.33 2.57 -4.22
N PHE A 23 1.01 3.22 -3.29
CA PHE A 23 0.64 3.20 -1.88
C PHE A 23 0.38 4.61 -1.39
N SER A 24 -0.63 4.75 -0.55
CA SER A 24 -0.95 6.03 0.05
C SER A 24 -1.51 5.82 1.44
N ILE A 25 -1.64 6.90 2.19
CA ILE A 25 -2.19 6.83 3.54
C ILE A 25 -3.60 7.38 3.48
N SER A 26 -4.55 6.60 3.99
CA SER A 26 -5.95 7.02 4.01
C SER A 26 -6.15 8.08 5.09
N THR A 27 -7.31 8.74 5.05
CA THR A 27 -7.64 9.77 6.04
C THR A 27 -7.70 9.19 7.46
N SER A 28 -7.98 7.91 7.57
CA SER A 28 -8.01 7.25 8.88
C SER A 28 -6.62 6.81 9.34
N GLY A 29 -5.59 7.08 8.57
CA GLY A 29 -4.23 6.74 8.93
C GLY A 29 -3.80 5.33 8.54
N ARG A 30 -4.62 4.64 7.75
CA ARG A 30 -4.30 3.29 7.31
C ARG A 30 -3.59 3.29 5.98
N LEU A 31 -2.72 2.31 5.80
CA LEU A 31 -2.02 2.17 4.53
C LEU A 31 -2.99 1.62 3.48
N GLN A 32 -2.97 2.23 2.31
CA GLN A 32 -3.85 1.86 1.23
C GLN A 32 -3.04 1.60 -0.02
N ALA A 33 -3.30 0.49 -0.69
CA ALA A 33 -2.64 0.13 -1.93
C ALA A 33 -3.63 0.21 -3.07
N THR A 34 -3.30 0.97 -4.11
CA THR A 34 -4.09 1.01 -5.33
C THR A 34 -3.38 0.15 -6.36
N VAL A 35 -4.07 -0.87 -6.86
CA VAL A 35 -3.45 -1.84 -7.75
C VAL A 35 -4.24 -1.96 -9.05
N PRO A 36 -3.56 -2.27 -10.17
CA PRO A 36 -4.26 -2.58 -11.42
C PRO A 36 -5.09 -3.85 -11.25
N SER A 37 -6.12 -3.98 -12.05
CA SER A 37 -7.01 -5.13 -11.94
C SER A 37 -6.33 -6.45 -12.25
N PHE A 38 -5.22 -6.42 -13.01
CA PHE A 38 -4.52 -7.64 -13.40
C PHE A 38 -3.42 -8.07 -12.41
N VAL A 39 -3.20 -7.30 -11.35
CA VAL A 39 -2.17 -7.61 -10.37
C VAL A 39 -2.73 -8.51 -9.28
N SER A 40 -2.00 -9.59 -8.96
CA SER A 40 -2.41 -10.53 -7.93
C SER A 40 -1.91 -10.10 -6.55
N ALA A 41 -2.50 -10.68 -5.51
CA ALA A 41 -2.12 -10.36 -4.14
C ALA A 41 -0.64 -10.59 -3.83
N PRO A 42 -0.03 -11.71 -4.28
CA PRO A 42 1.40 -11.91 -4.05
C PRO A 42 2.27 -10.82 -4.65
N VAL A 43 1.87 -10.28 -5.80
CA VAL A 43 2.62 -9.19 -6.43
C VAL A 43 2.52 -7.93 -5.59
N VAL A 44 1.35 -7.65 -5.04
CA VAL A 44 1.15 -6.50 -4.17
C VAL A 44 2.06 -6.61 -2.95
N LYS A 45 2.13 -7.80 -2.37
CA LYS A 45 2.97 -8.03 -1.21
C LYS A 45 4.44 -7.81 -1.53
N LYS A 46 4.89 -8.29 -2.69
CA LYS A 46 6.26 -8.09 -3.14
C LYS A 46 6.57 -6.60 -3.31
N THR A 47 5.67 -5.87 -3.92
CA THR A 47 5.85 -4.44 -4.12
C THR A 47 5.89 -3.71 -2.78
N LEU A 48 5.05 -4.13 -1.84
CA LEU A 48 5.05 -3.57 -0.51
C LEU A 48 6.42 -3.75 0.16
N GLU A 49 7.01 -4.93 0.03
CA GLU A 49 8.32 -5.19 0.60
C GLU A 49 9.40 -4.31 -0.03
N LYS A 50 9.34 -4.15 -1.33
CA LYS A 50 10.29 -3.30 -2.05
C LYS A 50 10.20 -1.84 -1.60
N MET A 51 8.98 -1.38 -1.33
CA MET A 51 8.74 0.02 -1.00
C MET A 51 8.60 0.26 0.51
N ARG A 52 8.90 -0.75 1.29
CA ARG A 52 8.73 -0.69 2.75
C ARG A 52 9.40 0.53 3.38
N ASP A 53 10.63 0.80 3.00
CA ASP A 53 11.37 1.92 3.56
C ASP A 53 10.71 3.26 3.21
N GLN A 54 10.27 3.39 1.97
CA GLN A 54 9.61 4.61 1.53
C GLN A 54 8.28 4.80 2.25
N ILE A 55 7.53 3.72 2.41
CA ILE A 55 6.24 3.76 3.09
C ILE A 55 6.44 4.12 4.56
N ARG A 56 7.43 3.51 5.19
CA ARG A 56 7.73 3.79 6.59
C ARG A 56 8.09 5.26 6.77
N HIS A 57 8.85 5.80 5.83
CA HIS A 57 9.23 7.21 5.87
C HIS A 57 7.99 8.12 5.75
N LYS A 58 7.06 7.79 4.87
CA LYS A 58 5.82 8.54 4.74
C LYS A 58 5.00 8.54 6.01
N LEU A 59 4.95 7.40 6.69
CA LEU A 59 4.22 7.30 7.94
C LEU A 59 4.87 8.11 9.04
N LYS A 60 6.19 8.20 9.04
CA LYS A 60 6.92 8.97 10.04
C LYS A 60 6.82 10.46 9.82
N VAL A 61 6.75 10.88 8.61
CA VAL A 61 6.65 12.28 8.24
C VAL A 61 5.22 12.76 8.38
N LYS A 62 4.44 12.05 9.12
CA LYS A 62 3.12 12.44 9.40
C LYS A 62 3.17 13.77 10.11
N ASP A 63 2.56 14.74 9.48
CA ASP A 63 2.48 16.02 9.95
C ASP A 63 2.17 16.24 11.35
N PRO A 64 2.80 17.06 12.05
CA PRO A 64 2.46 17.37 13.43
C PRO A 64 1.09 17.99 13.55
#